data_c649760dbd888128458d0ef1a75ac475
#
_entry.id   c649760dbd888128458d0ef1a75ac475
#
_cell.length_a   1.000
_cell.length_b   1.000
_cell.length_c   1.000
_cell.angle_alpha   90.00
_cell.angle_beta   90.00
_cell.angle_gamma   90.00
#
_symmetry.space_group_name_H-M   'P 1'
#
loop_
_entity.id
_entity.type
_entity.pdbx_description
1 polymer ?
#
loop_
_entity_poly.entity_id
_entity_poly.type
_entity_poly.pdbx_seq_one_letter_code
_entity_poly.pdbx_strand_id
1 'polypeptide(L)'
;FYTPTQPAASPRNTLGGHLIGVLAGYLALVIFGLTTRGPALAEGVTWTNVGAAALSLGLTSGAMVWCKVPHPPAGATTLIVSLGILRTPWQLAMLMLAVCVLVVQGIVINRLAGIDYPLWAPRPSTPQPGSTSA
;
A
#
# COMPACT_ATOMS: atom_id res chain seq x y z
N PHE A 1 -9.58 -7.71 5.30
CA PHE A 1 -10.91 -8.24 5.62
C PHE A 1 -11.06 -8.57 7.11
N TYR A 2 -9.99 -8.89 7.85
CA TYR A 2 -10.07 -9.24 9.28
C TYR A 2 -10.49 -8.10 10.20
N THR A 3 -10.23 -6.86 9.82
CA THR A 3 -10.52 -5.66 10.63
C THR A 3 -11.16 -4.57 9.76
N PRO A 4 -12.36 -4.79 9.20
CA PRO A 4 -12.96 -3.89 8.22
C PRO A 4 -13.26 -2.49 8.78
N THR A 5 -13.45 -2.37 10.09
CA THR A 5 -13.74 -1.10 10.76
C THR A 5 -12.48 -0.30 11.12
N GLN A 6 -11.29 -0.87 10.97
CA GLN A 6 -10.04 -0.16 11.25
C GLN A 6 -9.76 0.92 10.19
N PRO A 7 -9.16 2.07 10.58
CA PRO A 7 -8.81 3.14 9.64
C PRO A 7 -7.97 2.67 8.46
N ALA A 8 -7.02 1.74 8.71
CA ALA A 8 -6.15 1.18 7.68
C ALA A 8 -6.90 0.39 6.59
N ALA A 9 -8.11 -0.11 6.88
CA ALA A 9 -8.93 -0.86 5.93
C ALA A 9 -9.83 0.04 5.07
N SER A 10 -9.90 1.34 5.33
CA SER A 10 -10.77 2.25 4.56
C SER A 10 -10.33 2.37 3.11
N PRO A 11 -11.27 2.56 2.15
CA PRO A 11 -10.96 2.74 0.72
C PRO A 11 -9.93 3.83 0.46
N ARG A 12 -10.06 4.98 1.12
CA ARG A 12 -9.11 6.09 1.02
C ARG A 12 -7.68 5.67 1.39
N ASN A 13 -7.51 4.98 2.51
CA ASN A 13 -6.19 4.59 2.99
C ASN A 13 -5.60 3.46 2.13
N THR A 14 -6.43 2.53 1.67
CA THR A 14 -6.01 1.46 0.76
C THR A 14 -5.50 2.05 -0.56
N LEU A 15 -6.31 2.86 -1.25
CA LEU A 15 -5.92 3.48 -2.53
C LEU A 15 -4.73 4.41 -2.36
N GLY A 16 -4.75 5.27 -1.34
CA GLY A 16 -3.68 6.23 -1.07
C GLY A 16 -2.37 5.52 -0.69
N GLY A 17 -2.43 4.50 0.17
CA GLY A 17 -1.26 3.72 0.56
C GLY A 17 -0.61 2.99 -0.61
N HIS A 18 -1.40 2.28 -1.43
CA HIS A 18 -0.87 1.59 -2.61
C HIS A 18 -0.31 2.56 -3.64
N LEU A 19 -0.95 3.71 -3.87
CA LEU A 19 -0.42 4.74 -4.77
C LEU A 19 0.93 5.28 -4.28
N ILE A 20 1.05 5.60 -2.99
CA ILE A 20 2.32 6.01 -2.38
C ILE A 20 3.37 4.90 -2.55
N GLY A 21 3.00 3.64 -2.32
CA GLY A 21 3.89 2.50 -2.47
C GLY A 21 4.40 2.32 -3.90
N VAL A 22 3.53 2.47 -4.90
CA VAL A 22 3.89 2.42 -6.32
C VAL A 22 4.87 3.55 -6.67
N LEU A 23 4.56 4.78 -6.26
CA LEU A 23 5.39 5.96 -6.57
C LEU A 23 6.75 5.86 -5.89
N ALA A 24 6.80 5.51 -4.61
CA ALA A 24 8.05 5.36 -3.86
C ALA A 24 8.89 4.19 -4.40
N GLY A 25 8.25 3.06 -4.72
CA GLY A 25 8.91 1.91 -5.33
C GLY A 25 9.51 2.23 -6.69
N TYR A 26 8.75 2.90 -7.56
CA TYR A 26 9.23 3.30 -8.88
C TYR A 26 10.35 4.35 -8.81
N LEU A 27 10.22 5.32 -7.90
CA LEU A 27 11.28 6.31 -7.67
C LEU A 27 12.58 5.62 -7.25
N ALA A 28 12.52 4.65 -6.36
CA ALA A 28 13.70 3.88 -5.96
C ALA A 28 14.30 3.09 -7.13
N LEU A 29 13.48 2.46 -8.00
CA LEU A 29 13.97 1.82 -9.23
C LEU A 29 14.77 2.78 -10.10
N VAL A 30 14.27 4.01 -10.28
CA VAL A 30 14.94 5.04 -11.08
C VAL A 30 16.26 5.47 -10.42
N ILE A 31 16.24 5.78 -9.12
CA ILE A 31 17.44 6.25 -8.37
C ILE A 31 18.55 5.20 -8.42
N PHE A 32 18.23 3.93 -8.27
CA PHE A 32 19.21 2.84 -8.25
C PHE A 32 19.53 2.25 -9.65
N GLY A 33 18.98 2.84 -10.73
CA GLY A 33 19.24 2.40 -12.12
C GLY A 33 18.73 0.98 -12.42
N LEU A 34 17.66 0.54 -11.75
CA LEU A 34 17.12 -0.82 -11.87
C LEU A 34 16.02 -0.96 -12.94
N THR A 35 15.63 0.13 -13.59
CA THR A 35 14.52 0.15 -14.56
C THR A 35 14.74 -0.74 -15.78
N THR A 36 16.00 -0.94 -16.18
CA THR A 36 16.40 -1.76 -17.34
C THR A 36 16.89 -3.16 -16.97
N ARG A 37 17.07 -3.43 -15.68
CA ARG A 37 17.50 -4.75 -15.20
C ARG A 37 16.31 -5.68 -15.05
N GLY A 38 16.55 -7.01 -15.05
CA GLY A 38 15.54 -8.00 -14.72
C GLY A 38 15.12 -7.90 -13.23
N PRO A 39 14.01 -8.56 -12.86
CA PRO A 39 13.55 -8.57 -11.48
C PRO A 39 14.57 -9.28 -10.57
N ALA A 40 14.73 -8.78 -9.35
CA ALA A 40 15.65 -9.35 -8.35
C ALA A 40 15.42 -10.84 -8.08
N LEU A 41 14.18 -11.31 -8.26
CA LEU A 41 13.84 -12.74 -8.12
C LEU A 41 14.44 -13.62 -9.22
N ALA A 42 14.73 -13.08 -10.40
CA ALA A 42 15.31 -13.81 -11.53
C ALA A 42 16.83 -13.64 -11.61
N GLU A 43 17.34 -12.44 -11.34
CA GLU A 43 18.76 -12.11 -11.47
C GLU A 43 19.56 -12.25 -10.17
N GLY A 44 18.87 -12.47 -9.05
CA GLY A 44 19.45 -12.47 -7.71
C GLY A 44 19.43 -11.09 -7.06
N VAL A 45 19.54 -11.06 -5.74
CA VAL A 45 19.52 -9.84 -4.92
C VAL A 45 20.92 -9.24 -4.87
N THR A 46 21.05 -7.99 -5.27
CA THR A 46 22.29 -7.20 -5.19
C THR A 46 22.16 -6.11 -4.13
N TRP A 47 23.29 -5.48 -3.75
CA TRP A 47 23.27 -4.34 -2.82
C TRP A 47 22.43 -3.16 -3.32
N THR A 48 22.33 -2.97 -4.64
CA THR A 48 21.44 -1.97 -5.25
C THR A 48 19.96 -2.30 -5.01
N ASN A 49 19.57 -3.58 -5.07
CA ASN A 49 18.23 -4.02 -4.71
C ASN A 49 17.92 -3.79 -3.22
N VAL A 50 18.89 -4.08 -2.34
CA VAL A 50 18.75 -3.81 -0.90
C VAL A 50 18.54 -2.31 -0.63
N GLY A 51 19.36 -1.46 -1.26
CA GLY A 51 19.24 -0.01 -1.16
C GLY A 51 17.89 0.50 -1.68
N ALA A 52 17.44 0.00 -2.85
CA ALA A 52 16.15 0.37 -3.43
C ALA A 52 14.97 -0.04 -2.53
N ALA A 53 15.01 -1.25 -1.97
CA ALA A 53 14.00 -1.74 -1.04
C ALA A 53 13.96 -0.90 0.25
N ALA A 54 15.11 -0.63 0.86
CA ALA A 54 15.19 0.16 2.09
C ALA A 54 14.71 1.60 1.88
N LEU A 55 15.16 2.28 0.81
CA LEU A 55 14.74 3.64 0.49
C LEU A 55 13.23 3.68 0.23
N SER A 56 12.72 2.78 -0.61
CA SER A 56 11.30 2.78 -0.99
C SER A 56 10.38 2.53 0.20
N LEU A 57 10.72 1.60 1.09
CA LEU A 57 9.94 1.34 2.31
C LEU A 57 9.98 2.54 3.27
N GLY A 58 11.13 3.17 3.45
CA GLY A 58 11.27 4.38 4.26
C GLY A 58 10.41 5.52 3.72
N LEU A 59 10.48 5.77 2.41
CA LEU A 59 9.65 6.80 1.75
C LEU A 59 8.16 6.48 1.85
N THR A 60 7.77 5.23 1.60
CA THR A 60 6.37 4.80 1.70
C THR A 60 5.83 5.02 3.11
N SER A 61 6.56 4.57 4.13
CA SER A 61 6.15 4.72 5.53
C SER A 61 6.05 6.18 5.94
N GLY A 62 7.07 6.98 5.63
CA GLY A 62 7.09 8.42 5.93
C GLY A 62 5.95 9.18 5.22
N ALA A 63 5.74 8.92 3.92
CA ALA A 63 4.67 9.55 3.15
C ALA A 63 3.27 9.15 3.65
N MET A 64 3.05 7.89 4.02
CA MET A 64 1.78 7.44 4.59
C MET A 64 1.47 8.13 5.93
N VAL A 65 2.48 8.34 6.77
CA VAL A 65 2.32 9.08 8.03
C VAL A 65 2.00 10.55 7.75
N TRP A 66 2.75 11.19 6.86
CA TRP A 66 2.54 12.60 6.51
C TRP A 66 1.16 12.85 5.89
N CYS A 67 0.76 12.01 4.94
CA CYS A 67 -0.56 12.10 4.27
C CYS A 67 -1.72 11.61 5.13
N LYS A 68 -1.46 11.04 6.32
CA LYS A 68 -2.47 10.43 7.20
C LYS A 68 -3.31 9.36 6.50
N VAL A 69 -2.64 8.50 5.74
CA VAL A 69 -3.23 7.37 5.01
C VAL A 69 -2.55 6.03 5.38
N PRO A 70 -2.54 5.65 6.66
CA PRO A 70 -1.87 4.42 7.10
C PRO A 70 -2.51 3.20 6.43
N HIS A 71 -1.70 2.44 5.68
CA HIS A 71 -2.11 1.19 5.03
C HIS A 71 -0.92 0.22 4.94
N PRO A 72 -0.61 -0.56 6.00
CA PRO A 72 0.55 -1.44 6.05
C PRO A 72 0.73 -2.37 4.84
N PRO A 73 -0.35 -2.94 4.23
CA PRO A 73 -0.20 -3.79 3.05
C PRO A 73 0.49 -3.12 1.85
N ALA A 74 0.48 -1.79 1.77
CA ALA A 74 1.18 -1.04 0.73
C ALA A 74 2.71 -1.28 0.72
N GLY A 75 3.29 -1.67 1.86
CA GLY A 75 4.70 -2.06 1.93
C GLY A 75 5.05 -3.22 0.99
N ALA A 76 4.16 -4.21 0.85
CA ALA A 76 4.33 -5.29 -0.12
C ALA A 76 4.32 -4.77 -1.57
N THR A 77 3.39 -3.87 -1.90
CA THR A 77 3.35 -3.20 -3.21
C THR A 77 4.63 -2.45 -3.50
N THR A 78 5.14 -1.70 -2.51
CA THR A 78 6.42 -1.00 -2.62
C THR A 78 7.56 -1.94 -3.00
N LEU A 79 7.67 -3.09 -2.33
CA LEU A 79 8.70 -4.08 -2.62
C LEU A 79 8.52 -4.74 -3.99
N ILE A 80 7.29 -5.06 -4.39
CA ILE A 80 6.99 -5.62 -5.72
C ILE A 80 7.51 -4.69 -6.82
N VAL A 81 7.37 -3.38 -6.64
CA VAL A 81 7.84 -2.38 -7.59
C VAL A 81 9.35 -2.18 -7.45
N SER A 82 9.87 -1.89 -6.25
CA SER A 82 11.29 -1.54 -6.05
C SER A 82 12.27 -2.68 -6.33
N LEU A 83 11.82 -3.94 -6.27
CA LEU A 83 12.58 -5.12 -6.67
C LEU A 83 12.42 -5.47 -8.17
N GLY A 84 11.71 -4.64 -8.93
CA GLY A 84 11.58 -4.78 -10.39
C GLY A 84 10.64 -5.87 -10.87
N ILE A 85 9.78 -6.43 -10.00
CA ILE A 85 8.78 -7.45 -10.38
C ILE A 85 7.73 -6.80 -11.29
N LEU A 86 7.21 -5.63 -10.90
CA LEU A 86 6.37 -4.77 -11.74
C LEU A 86 7.08 -3.43 -11.93
N ARG A 87 7.58 -3.17 -13.13
CA ARG A 87 8.46 -2.03 -13.41
C ARG A 87 8.01 -1.13 -14.56
N THR A 88 7.13 -1.62 -15.42
CA THR A 88 6.64 -0.81 -16.54
C THR A 88 5.41 0.00 -16.14
N PRO A 89 5.23 1.21 -16.67
CA PRO A 89 4.06 2.04 -16.34
C PRO A 89 2.73 1.31 -16.55
N TRP A 90 2.65 0.47 -17.57
CA TRP A 90 1.46 -0.36 -17.82
C TRP A 90 1.19 -1.36 -16.69
N GLN A 91 2.22 -2.06 -16.22
CA GLN A 91 2.11 -3.00 -15.09
C GLN A 91 1.68 -2.28 -13.80
N LEU A 92 2.21 -1.06 -13.56
CA LEU A 92 1.82 -0.25 -12.41
C LEU A 92 0.36 0.21 -12.50
N ALA A 93 -0.11 0.58 -13.71
CA ALA A 93 -1.50 0.92 -13.94
C ALA A 93 -2.42 -0.30 -13.69
N MET A 94 -2.04 -1.49 -14.16
CA MET A 94 -2.78 -2.73 -13.92
C MET A 94 -2.82 -3.09 -12.43
N LEU A 95 -1.73 -2.89 -11.70
CA LEU A 95 -1.70 -3.08 -10.25
C LEU A 95 -2.70 -2.14 -9.55
N MET A 96 -2.69 -0.86 -9.91
CA MET A 96 -3.64 0.11 -9.32
C MET A 96 -5.09 -0.21 -9.68
N LEU A 97 -5.36 -0.69 -10.90
CA LEU A 97 -6.68 -1.15 -11.30
C LEU A 97 -7.12 -2.35 -10.44
N ALA A 98 -6.23 -3.32 -10.22
CA ALA A 98 -6.52 -4.45 -9.34
C ALA A 98 -6.84 -4.02 -7.90
N VAL A 99 -6.11 -3.02 -7.37
CA VAL A 99 -6.40 -2.43 -6.06
C VAL A 99 -7.79 -1.78 -6.05
N CYS A 100 -8.17 -1.04 -7.11
CA CYS A 100 -9.51 -0.47 -7.23
C CYS A 100 -10.60 -1.56 -7.21
N VAL A 101 -10.41 -2.64 -7.96
CA VAL A 101 -11.34 -3.78 -7.99
C VAL A 101 -11.46 -4.41 -6.60
N LEU A 102 -10.33 -4.62 -5.91
CA LEU A 102 -10.33 -5.14 -4.53
C LEU A 102 -11.06 -4.23 -3.55
N VAL A 103 -10.94 -2.91 -3.69
CA VAL A 103 -11.66 -1.94 -2.85
C VAL A 103 -13.17 -2.05 -3.09
N VAL A 104 -13.61 -2.07 -4.35
CA VAL A 104 -15.02 -2.23 -4.70
C VAL A 104 -15.56 -3.55 -4.15
N GLN A 105 -14.86 -4.65 -4.38
CA GLN A 105 -15.20 -5.96 -3.85
C GLN A 105 -15.28 -5.96 -2.32
N GLY A 106 -14.32 -5.30 -1.65
CA GLY A 106 -14.32 -5.16 -0.19
C GLY A 106 -15.54 -4.40 0.32
N ILE A 107 -15.94 -3.32 -0.35
CA ILE A 107 -17.17 -2.56 0.00
C ILE A 107 -18.40 -3.47 -0.14
N VAL A 108 -18.53 -4.15 -1.28
CA VAL A 108 -19.70 -5.00 -1.57
C VAL A 108 -19.81 -6.13 -0.55
N ILE A 109 -18.74 -6.91 -0.35
CA ILE A 109 -18.74 -8.07 0.54
C ILE A 109 -19.04 -7.66 1.98
N ASN A 110 -18.36 -6.63 2.51
CA ASN A 110 -18.57 -6.21 3.89
C ASN A 110 -19.99 -5.69 4.12
N ARG A 111 -20.55 -4.92 3.17
CA ARG A 111 -21.93 -4.44 3.30
C ARG A 111 -22.97 -5.54 3.17
N LEU A 112 -22.78 -6.50 2.29
CA LEU A 112 -23.65 -7.67 2.20
C LEU A 112 -23.58 -8.53 3.47
N ALA A 113 -22.42 -8.56 4.14
CA ALA A 113 -22.25 -9.23 5.43
C ALA A 113 -22.84 -8.41 6.61
N GLY A 114 -23.50 -7.29 6.38
CA GLY A 114 -24.10 -6.45 7.43
C GLY A 114 -23.08 -5.59 8.20
N ILE A 115 -21.83 -5.52 7.72
CA ILE A 115 -20.78 -4.71 8.35
C ILE A 115 -20.91 -3.28 7.84
N ASP A 116 -20.94 -2.31 8.77
CA ASP A 116 -20.98 -0.89 8.43
C ASP A 116 -19.60 -0.39 7.95
N TYR A 117 -19.21 -0.87 6.77
CA TYR A 117 -17.94 -0.56 6.14
C TYR A 117 -17.97 0.85 5.52
N PRO A 118 -16.93 1.70 5.74
CA PRO A 118 -16.89 3.04 5.19
C PRO A 118 -16.80 3.02 3.66
N LEU A 119 -17.50 3.96 3.00
CA LEU A 119 -17.43 4.09 1.52
C LEU A 119 -16.17 4.81 1.05
N TRP A 120 -15.55 5.63 1.91
CA TRP A 120 -14.35 6.38 1.57
C TRP A 120 -13.40 6.55 2.74
N ALA A 121 -13.66 7.50 3.63
CA ALA A 121 -12.78 7.83 4.74
C ALA A 121 -13.04 6.94 5.97
N PRO A 122 -12.02 6.69 6.81
CA PRO A 122 -12.22 5.99 8.07
C PRO A 122 -13.19 6.76 8.95
N ARG A 123 -14.04 6.04 9.68
CA ARG A 123 -14.90 6.67 10.70
C ARG A 123 -14.10 7.00 11.94
N PRO A 124 -14.46 8.07 12.67
CA PRO A 124 -13.90 8.31 14.00
C PRO A 124 -14.13 7.07 14.87
N SER A 125 -13.08 6.61 15.53
CA SER A 125 -13.23 5.55 16.54
C SER A 125 -14.13 6.09 17.67
N THR A 126 -15.26 5.42 17.91
CA THR A 126 -16.06 5.69 19.12
C THR A 126 -15.18 5.40 20.33
N PRO A 127 -15.04 6.33 21.29
CA PRO A 127 -14.30 6.04 22.52
C PRO A 127 -14.92 4.79 23.18
N GLN A 128 -14.10 3.78 23.48
CA GLN A 128 -14.59 2.65 24.24
C GLN A 128 -14.99 3.13 25.64
N PRO A 129 -16.25 2.87 26.08
CA PRO A 129 -16.62 3.17 27.45
C PRO A 129 -15.77 2.29 28.37
N GLY A 130 -14.83 2.89 29.11
CA GLY A 130 -14.01 2.18 30.10
C GLY A 130 -12.51 2.43 30.09
N SER A 131 -11.95 3.20 29.17
CA SER A 131 -10.53 3.63 29.27
C SER A 131 -10.42 4.92 30.08
N THR A 132 -10.81 4.86 31.34
CA THR A 132 -10.35 5.87 32.32
C THR A 132 -8.91 5.54 32.62
N SER A 133 -8.01 6.44 32.23
CA SER A 133 -6.60 6.47 32.62
C SER A 133 -6.47 6.36 34.13
N ALA A 134 -5.88 5.29 34.61
CA ALA A 134 -5.29 5.24 35.94
C ALA A 134 -3.88 5.85 35.87
#